data_368bc5a1a8e6c1d9229a79eefcdc391f
#
_entry.id   368bc5a1a8e6c1d9229a79eefcdc391f
#
_cell.length_a   1.000
_cell.length_b   1.000
_cell.length_c   1.000
_cell.angle_alpha   90.00
_cell.angle_beta   90.00
_cell.angle_gamma   90.00
#
_symmetry.space_group_name_H-M   'P 1'
#
loop_
_entity.id
_entity.type
_entity.pdbx_description
1 polymer ?
#
loop_
_entity_poly.entity_id
_entity_poly.type
_entity_poly.pdbx_seq_one_letter_code
_entity_poly.pdbx_strand_id
1 'polypeptide(L)'
;MPPLTRRHFLRGIAGPLFVHRLGRLARALPDLLYPFEEIPPSRSGITWRHTAGKSPEKYLPETTGAGCAFLDYDNDGWIDIYLVNSGKCDFYVPNPPLRNALYHNNRDGTFADVTEKAGVGAGGYGQGVAVGDYDGDGFPDLYVTQYGRSILYHNNGDGTFTDVTEKAGVAAPGWCSSAVWFDYDNDGRLDLFVCHFVDFDKAKSKDCHAGEDAKRGYCIPHLYKPMPSWLFHNNGDGTFTDVSKPSGIGNYPGKAWGVVATDINNDGRVDLFVANDTVANFLFANRGNGRFEEIGTQAGVAYSAEGRPRSGMGLDSADFNQDGWMDLFVANIDHEMYSLYQNNHDETFDDEALATGIGQATRLMSGWGLKFFDYDNDGNLDLLLANGNPDDLIEELTRKQVGYHEPLLLFHNNGQSWENVSSRSGPVFRKSLSARGLAIGDFDNDGGVDVLISVNDDPPVLLRNKTGGHNHWLGIQLVGKKANADAVGARVIYQAGDLKRSRMKVGGGSYLSYHDPRMVLGIGQRPKLDWLEIQWPQPSGRLERFTDLPIDRYITIVEGEGKWK
;
A
#
# COMPACT_ATOMS: atom_id res chain seq x y z
N MET A 1 -58.77 -16.89 42.86
CA MET A 1 -59.69 -17.52 41.91
C MET A 1 -58.88 -18.04 40.73
N PRO A 2 -59.12 -19.27 40.27
CA PRO A 2 -58.15 -20.11 39.62
C PRO A 2 -58.02 -19.94 38.10
N PRO A 3 -57.03 -20.58 37.45
CA PRO A 3 -56.64 -20.36 36.07
C PRO A 3 -57.48 -21.23 35.12
N LEU A 4 -57.69 -20.75 33.88
CA LEU A 4 -58.34 -21.54 32.82
C LEU A 4 -57.31 -22.03 31.80
N THR A 5 -57.33 -23.33 31.66
CA THR A 5 -56.51 -24.21 30.84
C THR A 5 -56.93 -24.24 29.36
N ARG A 6 -55.95 -24.62 28.52
CA ARG A 6 -56.10 -25.04 27.10
C ARG A 6 -57.19 -26.09 26.93
N ARG A 7 -57.94 -26.02 25.85
CA ARG A 7 -58.35 -27.07 24.89
C ARG A 7 -59.70 -26.78 24.22
N HIS A 8 -59.74 -27.22 22.95
CA HIS A 8 -60.91 -27.39 22.04
C HIS A 8 -61.30 -26.22 21.18
N PHE A 9 -60.92 -26.30 19.88
CA PHE A 9 -61.87 -26.49 18.80
C PHE A 9 -61.17 -27.00 17.54
N LEU A 10 -61.32 -28.29 17.29
CA LEU A 10 -61.14 -28.93 15.99
C LEU A 10 -62.54 -29.34 15.50
N ARG A 11 -62.88 -28.97 14.28
CA ARG A 11 -63.82 -29.55 13.28
C ARG A 11 -64.33 -28.41 12.41
N GLY A 12 -64.01 -28.32 11.16
CA GLY A 12 -64.07 -29.18 10.02
C GLY A 12 -64.76 -28.40 8.94
N ILE A 13 -64.16 -28.29 7.78
CA ILE A 13 -64.86 -28.20 6.47
C ILE A 13 -63.79 -28.50 5.39
N ALA A 14 -64.05 -29.59 4.67
CA ALA A 14 -63.32 -29.98 3.48
C ALA A 14 -63.81 -29.15 2.28
N GLY A 15 -62.89 -28.57 1.51
CA GLY A 15 -63.12 -27.93 0.21
C GLY A 15 -61.85 -28.05 -0.64
N PRO A 16 -61.93 -28.07 -1.97
CA PRO A 16 -61.03 -28.79 -2.83
C PRO A 16 -59.68 -28.16 -3.06
N LEU A 17 -58.67 -29.03 -3.25
CA LEU A 17 -57.31 -28.74 -3.69
C LEU A 17 -57.28 -27.89 -4.96
N PHE A 18 -56.86 -26.63 -4.79
CA PHE A 18 -56.24 -25.83 -5.86
C PHE A 18 -54.73 -25.88 -5.70
N VAL A 19 -54.11 -26.73 -6.48
CA VAL A 19 -52.66 -26.75 -6.67
C VAL A 19 -52.28 -25.51 -7.47
N HIS A 20 -52.04 -24.39 -6.79
CA HIS A 20 -51.33 -23.27 -7.39
C HIS A 20 -49.82 -23.57 -7.33
N ARG A 21 -49.27 -23.82 -8.52
CA ARG A 21 -47.84 -23.71 -8.78
C ARG A 21 -47.40 -22.31 -8.36
N LEU A 22 -46.90 -22.16 -7.16
CA LEU A 22 -46.04 -21.05 -6.77
C LEU A 22 -44.73 -21.23 -7.54
N GLY A 23 -44.72 -20.71 -8.78
CA GLY A 23 -43.47 -20.37 -9.45
C GLY A 23 -42.70 -19.45 -8.51
N ARG A 24 -41.54 -19.91 -8.04
CA ARG A 24 -40.55 -19.06 -7.42
C ARG A 24 -40.19 -17.95 -8.39
N LEU A 25 -40.87 -16.82 -8.33
CA LEU A 25 -40.31 -15.54 -8.67
C LEU A 25 -39.20 -15.30 -7.65
N ALA A 26 -38.01 -15.80 -7.92
CA ALA A 26 -36.80 -15.21 -7.43
C ALA A 26 -36.84 -13.77 -8.01
N ARG A 27 -37.42 -12.82 -7.28
CA ARG A 27 -37.08 -11.43 -7.47
C ARG A 27 -35.57 -11.40 -7.25
N ALA A 28 -34.81 -11.20 -8.33
CA ALA A 28 -33.48 -10.67 -8.23
C ALA A 28 -33.62 -9.45 -7.32
N LEU A 29 -33.02 -9.51 -6.14
CA LEU A 29 -32.77 -8.31 -5.35
C LEU A 29 -32.07 -7.37 -6.34
N PRO A 30 -32.45 -6.07 -6.40
CA PRO A 30 -31.69 -5.12 -7.18
C PRO A 30 -30.23 -5.34 -6.77
N ASP A 31 -29.33 -5.47 -7.74
CA ASP A 31 -27.89 -5.53 -7.48
C ASP A 31 -27.60 -4.37 -6.54
N LEU A 32 -27.35 -4.67 -5.26
CA LEU A 32 -26.84 -3.69 -4.33
C LEU A 32 -25.57 -3.18 -5.01
N LEU A 33 -25.60 -1.93 -5.46
CA LEU A 33 -24.43 -1.29 -6.05
C LEU A 33 -23.41 -1.11 -4.94
N TYR A 34 -22.57 -2.14 -4.76
CA TYR A 34 -21.40 -2.05 -3.90
C TYR A 34 -20.36 -1.16 -4.60
N PRO A 35 -19.60 -0.35 -3.85
CA PRO A 35 -18.49 0.40 -4.39
C PRO A 35 -17.48 -0.49 -5.12
N PHE A 36 -17.15 -1.65 -4.56
CA PHE A 36 -16.13 -2.53 -5.11
C PHE A 36 -16.68 -3.85 -5.63
N GLU A 37 -16.19 -4.24 -6.82
CA GLU A 37 -16.42 -5.53 -7.46
C GLU A 37 -15.09 -6.30 -7.57
N GLU A 38 -15.05 -7.53 -7.07
CA GLU A 38 -13.90 -8.42 -7.29
C GLU A 38 -13.88 -8.94 -8.72
N ILE A 39 -12.75 -8.75 -9.41
CA ILE A 39 -12.50 -9.27 -10.76
C ILE A 39 -11.77 -10.61 -10.63
N PRO A 40 -12.44 -11.75 -10.84
CA PRO A 40 -11.82 -13.05 -10.65
C PRO A 40 -10.78 -13.35 -11.77
N PRO A 41 -9.82 -14.27 -11.53
CA PRO A 41 -8.83 -14.68 -12.52
C PRO A 41 -9.40 -15.09 -13.88
N SER A 42 -10.59 -15.68 -13.90
CA SER A 42 -11.29 -16.08 -15.13
C SER A 42 -11.75 -14.89 -16.00
N ARG A 43 -11.87 -13.69 -15.40
CA ARG A 43 -12.20 -12.45 -16.11
C ARG A 43 -10.97 -11.61 -16.37
N SER A 44 -10.09 -11.45 -15.39
CA SER A 44 -8.89 -10.63 -15.52
C SER A 44 -7.78 -11.28 -16.36
N GLY A 45 -7.73 -12.62 -16.45
CA GLY A 45 -6.61 -13.34 -17.04
C GLY A 45 -5.40 -13.48 -16.11
N ILE A 46 -5.44 -12.92 -14.90
CA ILE A 46 -4.33 -13.00 -13.93
C ILE A 46 -4.37 -14.38 -13.27
N THR A 47 -3.52 -15.28 -13.72
CA THR A 47 -3.44 -16.67 -13.23
C THR A 47 -2.31 -16.89 -12.23
N TRP A 48 -1.51 -15.86 -11.95
CA TRP A 48 -0.44 -15.91 -11.00
C TRP A 48 -0.96 -16.18 -9.57
N ARG A 49 -0.14 -16.84 -8.77
CA ARG A 49 -0.42 -17.15 -7.36
C ARG A 49 0.83 -16.96 -6.53
N HIS A 50 0.71 -16.29 -5.40
CA HIS A 50 1.78 -16.24 -4.41
C HIS A 50 2.01 -17.60 -3.78
N THR A 51 3.26 -17.89 -3.42
CA THR A 51 3.63 -19.10 -2.66
C THR A 51 4.73 -18.75 -1.67
N ALA A 52 4.43 -18.80 -0.39
CA ALA A 52 5.38 -18.44 0.67
C ALA A 52 6.46 -19.51 0.94
N GLY A 53 6.29 -20.73 0.41
CA GLY A 53 7.23 -21.82 0.65
C GLY A 53 7.16 -22.41 2.06
N LYS A 54 5.98 -22.42 2.67
CA LYS A 54 5.76 -22.93 4.05
C LYS A 54 6.35 -24.31 4.27
N SER A 55 7.05 -24.46 5.37
CA SER A 55 7.79 -25.67 5.75
C SER A 55 7.43 -26.12 7.17
N PRO A 56 7.70 -27.38 7.54
CA PRO A 56 7.60 -27.84 8.93
C PRO A 56 8.52 -27.09 9.90
N GLU A 57 9.62 -26.53 9.38
CA GLU A 57 10.62 -25.78 10.14
C GLU A 57 10.16 -24.38 10.54
N LYS A 58 9.10 -23.86 9.90
CA LYS A 58 8.49 -22.55 10.20
C LYS A 58 9.53 -21.43 10.19
N TYR A 59 10.16 -21.19 9.03
CA TYR A 59 11.08 -20.07 8.85
C TYR A 59 10.34 -18.74 8.82
N LEU A 60 10.84 -17.74 9.53
CA LEU A 60 10.18 -16.43 9.66
C LEU A 60 9.81 -15.78 8.31
N PRO A 61 10.61 -15.86 7.22
CA PRO A 61 10.20 -15.26 5.94
C PRO A 61 8.91 -15.84 5.33
N GLU A 62 8.50 -17.04 5.70
CA GLU A 62 7.28 -17.67 5.21
C GLU A 62 5.99 -16.91 5.62
N THR A 63 6.09 -16.02 6.62
CA THR A 63 4.94 -15.28 7.19
C THR A 63 4.65 -13.97 6.47
N THR A 64 5.64 -13.42 5.74
CA THR A 64 5.65 -12.02 5.33
C THR A 64 4.91 -11.74 4.02
N GLY A 65 4.75 -12.75 3.16
CA GLY A 65 4.14 -12.59 1.86
C GLY A 65 4.97 -11.69 0.93
N ALA A 66 4.33 -11.10 -0.06
CA ALA A 66 4.99 -10.24 -1.03
C ALA A 66 4.11 -9.06 -1.45
N GLY A 67 4.75 -8.07 -2.07
CA GLY A 67 4.14 -6.87 -2.58
C GLY A 67 3.57 -7.01 -3.99
N CYS A 68 2.92 -5.94 -4.43
CA CYS A 68 2.40 -5.77 -5.79
C CYS A 68 2.53 -4.31 -6.23
N ALA A 69 2.45 -4.05 -7.54
CA ALA A 69 2.51 -2.70 -8.07
C ALA A 69 1.51 -2.49 -9.19
N PHE A 70 0.99 -1.25 -9.26
CA PHE A 70 0.39 -0.66 -10.45
C PHE A 70 1.41 0.29 -11.09
N LEU A 71 1.63 0.15 -12.40
CA LEU A 71 2.56 0.98 -13.17
C LEU A 71 2.14 0.98 -14.65
N ASP A 72 2.51 2.00 -15.39
CA ASP A 72 2.39 2.05 -16.85
C ASP A 72 3.81 1.80 -17.43
N TYR A 73 4.18 0.51 -17.62
CA TYR A 73 5.57 0.18 -17.95
C TYR A 73 5.98 0.50 -19.39
N ASP A 74 5.01 0.64 -20.30
CA ASP A 74 5.27 0.91 -21.72
C ASP A 74 4.74 2.29 -22.18
N ASN A 75 4.31 3.14 -21.22
CA ASN A 75 3.80 4.49 -21.43
C ASN A 75 2.62 4.57 -22.41
N ASP A 76 1.73 3.56 -22.39
CA ASP A 76 0.55 3.52 -23.25
C ASP A 76 -0.68 4.23 -22.64
N GLY A 77 -0.55 4.72 -21.41
CA GLY A 77 -1.59 5.44 -20.65
C GLY A 77 -2.55 4.50 -19.89
N TRP A 78 -2.29 3.20 -19.85
CA TRP A 78 -3.05 2.21 -19.09
C TRP A 78 -2.18 1.55 -18.04
N ILE A 79 -2.75 1.35 -16.87
CA ILE A 79 -1.99 0.82 -15.73
C ILE A 79 -1.90 -0.68 -15.80
N ASP A 80 -0.67 -1.17 -15.76
CA ASP A 80 -0.24 -2.56 -15.74
C ASP A 80 -0.05 -3.07 -14.30
N ILE A 81 0.22 -4.37 -14.15
CA ILE A 81 0.35 -5.00 -12.84
C ILE A 81 1.69 -5.74 -12.74
N TYR A 82 2.45 -5.49 -11.66
CA TYR A 82 3.61 -6.30 -11.27
C TYR A 82 3.35 -7.02 -9.95
N LEU A 83 3.64 -8.32 -9.90
CA LEU A 83 3.40 -9.21 -8.76
C LEU A 83 4.70 -9.90 -8.33
N VAL A 84 5.06 -9.76 -7.06
CA VAL A 84 6.29 -10.32 -6.49
C VAL A 84 6.02 -11.67 -5.87
N ASN A 85 6.89 -12.69 -6.11
CA ASN A 85 6.74 -14.04 -5.57
C ASN A 85 7.95 -14.46 -4.74
N SER A 86 7.75 -15.39 -3.81
CA SER A 86 8.79 -15.97 -2.97
C SER A 86 9.41 -17.19 -3.66
N GLY A 87 10.45 -16.96 -4.45
CA GLY A 87 11.17 -17.99 -5.19
C GLY A 87 12.28 -18.68 -4.40
N LYS A 88 13.39 -19.02 -5.08
CA LYS A 88 14.48 -19.80 -4.50
C LYS A 88 15.29 -19.01 -3.47
N CYS A 89 15.55 -19.64 -2.31
CA CYS A 89 16.50 -19.14 -1.30
C CYS A 89 17.22 -20.32 -0.59
N ASP A 90 17.92 -20.06 0.51
CA ASP A 90 18.70 -21.04 1.27
C ASP A 90 17.83 -22.09 1.98
N PHE A 91 16.58 -21.76 2.33
CA PHE A 91 15.64 -22.68 2.98
C PHE A 91 14.55 -23.21 2.05
N TYR A 92 14.37 -22.65 0.85
CA TYR A 92 13.27 -23.00 -0.06
C TYR A 92 13.74 -23.13 -1.52
N VAL A 93 13.42 -24.24 -2.16
CA VAL A 93 13.69 -24.49 -3.57
C VAL A 93 12.41 -24.99 -4.24
N PRO A 94 11.60 -24.10 -4.83
CA PRO A 94 10.35 -24.47 -5.45
C PRO A 94 10.54 -25.32 -6.72
N ASN A 95 9.61 -26.27 -6.91
CA ASN A 95 9.52 -27.06 -8.13
C ASN A 95 8.05 -27.20 -8.55
N PRO A 96 7.62 -26.60 -9.68
CA PRO A 96 8.44 -25.81 -10.63
C PRO A 96 8.98 -24.52 -10.02
N PRO A 97 10.02 -23.90 -10.63
CA PRO A 97 10.54 -22.62 -10.19
C PRO A 97 9.46 -21.54 -10.18
N LEU A 98 9.40 -20.76 -9.11
CA LEU A 98 8.51 -19.60 -9.00
C LEU A 98 9.22 -18.34 -9.53
N ARG A 99 8.42 -17.41 -10.03
CA ARG A 99 8.88 -16.13 -10.58
C ARG A 99 7.93 -15.00 -10.25
N ASN A 100 8.42 -13.78 -10.26
CA ASN A 100 7.59 -12.58 -10.32
C ASN A 100 6.82 -12.56 -11.65
N ALA A 101 5.79 -11.70 -11.76
CA ALA A 101 5.03 -11.59 -12.99
C ALA A 101 4.69 -10.13 -13.33
N LEU A 102 4.84 -9.77 -14.61
CA LEU A 102 4.36 -8.53 -15.21
C LEU A 102 3.18 -8.84 -16.12
N TYR A 103 2.08 -8.15 -15.88
CA TYR A 103 0.85 -8.27 -16.64
C TYR A 103 0.55 -6.96 -17.36
N HIS A 104 0.49 -7.00 -18.70
CA HIS A 104 0.10 -5.88 -19.54
C HIS A 104 -1.43 -5.75 -19.58
N ASN A 105 -1.94 -4.54 -19.48
CA ASN A 105 -3.35 -4.20 -19.52
C ASN A 105 -3.87 -4.17 -20.98
N ASN A 106 -4.78 -5.08 -21.33
CA ASN A 106 -5.34 -5.15 -22.69
C ASN A 106 -6.42 -4.09 -22.99
N ARG A 107 -6.72 -3.17 -22.04
CA ARG A 107 -7.72 -2.09 -22.18
C ARG A 107 -9.19 -2.56 -22.26
N ASP A 108 -9.44 -3.80 -21.95
CA ASP A 108 -10.77 -4.41 -21.97
C ASP A 108 -11.15 -5.06 -20.62
N GLY A 109 -10.37 -4.77 -19.57
CA GLY A 109 -10.49 -5.34 -18.23
C GLY A 109 -9.80 -6.70 -18.08
N THR A 110 -9.03 -7.12 -19.09
CA THR A 110 -8.16 -8.31 -19.06
C THR A 110 -6.69 -7.92 -19.08
N PHE A 111 -5.84 -8.85 -18.62
CA PHE A 111 -4.40 -8.66 -18.55
C PHE A 111 -3.67 -9.84 -19.19
N ALA A 112 -2.57 -9.58 -19.89
CA ALA A 112 -1.71 -10.56 -20.52
C ALA A 112 -0.37 -10.70 -19.78
N ASP A 113 0.05 -11.93 -19.45
CA ASP A 113 1.37 -12.20 -18.87
C ASP A 113 2.47 -11.92 -19.91
N VAL A 114 3.26 -10.88 -19.70
CA VAL A 114 4.39 -10.47 -20.55
C VAL A 114 5.76 -10.67 -19.87
N THR A 115 5.79 -11.33 -18.73
CA THR A 115 6.96 -11.48 -17.87
C THR A 115 8.21 -11.98 -18.58
N GLU A 116 8.09 -13.02 -19.40
CA GLU A 116 9.24 -13.58 -20.14
C GLU A 116 9.76 -12.62 -21.21
N LYS A 117 8.83 -11.99 -21.94
CA LYS A 117 9.15 -11.00 -22.97
C LYS A 117 9.85 -9.79 -22.34
N ALA A 118 9.34 -9.31 -21.22
CA ALA A 118 9.87 -8.17 -20.51
C ALA A 118 11.20 -8.47 -19.76
N GLY A 119 11.49 -9.72 -19.44
CA GLY A 119 12.72 -10.11 -18.77
C GLY A 119 12.75 -9.85 -17.25
N VAL A 120 11.58 -9.67 -16.60
CA VAL A 120 11.47 -9.25 -15.18
C VAL A 120 11.06 -10.37 -14.22
N GLY A 121 11.13 -11.62 -14.65
CA GLY A 121 10.70 -12.80 -13.89
C GLY A 121 11.77 -13.32 -12.91
N ALA A 122 12.33 -12.50 -12.02
CA ALA A 122 13.30 -12.96 -11.02
C ALA A 122 12.76 -14.15 -10.22
N GLY A 123 13.62 -15.12 -9.96
CA GLY A 123 13.31 -16.37 -9.25
C GLY A 123 13.85 -16.41 -7.82
N GLY A 124 14.28 -15.27 -7.24
CA GLY A 124 14.70 -15.16 -5.85
C GLY A 124 13.50 -15.09 -4.88
N TYR A 125 13.77 -15.08 -3.58
CA TYR A 125 12.75 -14.95 -2.56
C TYR A 125 12.34 -13.47 -2.44
N GLY A 126 11.42 -13.04 -3.33
CA GLY A 126 10.98 -11.66 -3.45
C GLY A 126 10.17 -11.20 -2.26
N GLN A 127 10.25 -9.91 -1.97
CA GLN A 127 9.51 -9.24 -0.91
C GLN A 127 8.67 -8.11 -1.49
N GLY A 128 9.27 -7.00 -1.90
CA GLY A 128 8.58 -5.80 -2.33
C GLY A 128 9.01 -5.31 -3.70
N VAL A 129 8.33 -4.26 -4.16
CA VAL A 129 8.65 -3.53 -5.38
C VAL A 129 8.47 -2.04 -5.17
N ALA A 130 9.43 -1.26 -5.69
CA ALA A 130 9.35 0.19 -5.83
C ALA A 130 9.54 0.55 -7.30
N VAL A 131 8.74 1.48 -7.82
CA VAL A 131 8.79 1.94 -9.20
C VAL A 131 9.22 3.41 -9.22
N GLY A 132 10.07 3.80 -10.17
CA GLY A 132 10.50 5.19 -10.36
C GLY A 132 11.37 5.33 -11.59
N ASP A 133 11.30 6.46 -12.26
CA ASP A 133 12.16 6.85 -13.38
C ASP A 133 13.46 7.42 -12.80
N TYR A 134 14.42 6.52 -12.44
CA TYR A 134 15.63 6.93 -11.70
C TYR A 134 16.65 7.66 -12.57
N ASP A 135 16.65 7.44 -13.88
CA ASP A 135 17.61 8.08 -14.80
C ASP A 135 17.01 9.19 -15.67
N GLY A 136 15.70 9.45 -15.52
CA GLY A 136 14.99 10.56 -16.14
C GLY A 136 14.75 10.36 -17.64
N ASP A 137 14.72 9.12 -18.11
CA ASP A 137 14.50 8.80 -19.53
C ASP A 137 13.00 8.77 -19.93
N GLY A 138 12.11 8.85 -18.95
CA GLY A 138 10.66 8.90 -19.12
C GLY A 138 9.98 7.52 -19.04
N PHE A 139 10.71 6.46 -18.74
CA PHE A 139 10.16 5.11 -18.54
C PHE A 139 10.34 4.67 -17.08
N PRO A 140 9.31 4.08 -16.45
CA PRO A 140 9.42 3.65 -15.06
C PRO A 140 10.26 2.40 -14.92
N ASP A 141 11.25 2.44 -14.02
CA ASP A 141 12.13 1.35 -13.65
C ASP A 141 11.58 0.57 -12.44
N LEU A 142 12.06 -0.67 -12.24
CA LEU A 142 11.62 -1.53 -11.15
C LEU A 142 12.77 -1.84 -10.18
N TYR A 143 12.59 -1.52 -8.90
CA TYR A 143 13.45 -2.03 -7.85
C TYR A 143 12.71 -3.09 -7.04
N VAL A 144 13.17 -4.35 -7.15
CA VAL A 144 12.56 -5.51 -6.49
C VAL A 144 13.41 -5.91 -5.29
N THR A 145 12.85 -5.73 -4.08
CA THR A 145 13.51 -6.16 -2.85
C THR A 145 13.35 -7.65 -2.63
N GLN A 146 14.36 -8.27 -2.01
CA GLN A 146 14.39 -9.71 -1.78
C GLN A 146 15.02 -10.06 -0.42
N TYR A 147 14.73 -11.25 0.06
CA TYR A 147 15.60 -11.94 0.98
C TYR A 147 16.80 -12.50 0.20
N GLY A 148 17.94 -11.81 0.33
CA GLY A 148 19.16 -12.08 -0.43
C GLY A 148 19.70 -10.85 -1.18
N ARG A 149 19.64 -10.84 -2.51
CA ARG A 149 20.07 -9.77 -3.39
C ARG A 149 18.86 -9.09 -4.02
N SER A 150 18.63 -7.81 -3.72
CA SER A 150 17.62 -6.98 -4.42
C SER A 150 18.04 -6.73 -5.87
N ILE A 151 17.08 -6.37 -6.73
CA ILE A 151 17.31 -6.22 -8.18
C ILE A 151 16.81 -4.86 -8.64
N LEU A 152 17.63 -4.11 -9.39
CA LEU A 152 17.23 -2.96 -10.17
C LEU A 152 17.11 -3.36 -11.64
N TYR A 153 15.92 -3.27 -12.17
CA TYR A 153 15.62 -3.43 -13.60
C TYR A 153 15.47 -2.06 -14.25
N HIS A 154 16.33 -1.72 -15.18
CA HIS A 154 16.20 -0.56 -16.05
C HIS A 154 15.24 -0.89 -17.20
N ASN A 155 14.27 -0.02 -17.43
CA ASN A 155 13.30 -0.12 -18.52
C ASN A 155 13.94 0.37 -19.81
N ASN A 156 14.05 -0.49 -20.82
CA ASN A 156 14.72 -0.14 -22.09
C ASN A 156 13.83 0.70 -23.03
N GLY A 157 12.58 1.03 -22.65
CA GLY A 157 11.63 1.79 -23.46
C GLY A 157 11.04 1.04 -24.66
N ASP A 158 11.33 -0.25 -24.79
CA ASP A 158 10.84 -1.11 -25.87
C ASP A 158 9.96 -2.28 -25.37
N GLY A 159 9.53 -2.19 -24.12
CA GLY A 159 8.75 -3.22 -23.42
C GLY A 159 9.59 -4.32 -22.81
N THR A 160 10.91 -4.15 -22.73
CA THR A 160 11.86 -5.04 -22.07
C THR A 160 12.63 -4.33 -20.98
N PHE A 161 13.24 -5.09 -20.07
CA PHE A 161 14.03 -4.58 -18.96
C PHE A 161 15.40 -5.26 -18.91
N THR A 162 16.39 -4.55 -18.36
CA THR A 162 17.74 -5.04 -18.13
C THR A 162 18.07 -5.01 -16.65
N ASP A 163 18.55 -6.14 -16.05
CA ASP A 163 19.11 -6.14 -14.69
C ASP A 163 20.42 -5.33 -14.68
N VAL A 164 20.39 -4.16 -14.07
CA VAL A 164 21.55 -3.25 -13.94
C VAL A 164 22.09 -3.18 -12.52
N THR A 165 21.63 -4.02 -11.61
CA THR A 165 21.89 -3.97 -10.16
C THR A 165 23.36 -3.86 -9.81
N GLU A 166 24.21 -4.71 -10.40
CA GLU A 166 25.66 -4.74 -10.11
C GLU A 166 26.35 -3.48 -10.66
N LYS A 167 25.96 -3.05 -11.88
CA LYS A 167 26.47 -1.83 -12.49
C LYS A 167 26.07 -0.61 -11.67
N ALA A 168 24.83 -0.56 -11.23
CA ALA A 168 24.29 0.53 -10.43
C ALA A 168 24.81 0.54 -8.98
N GLY A 169 25.26 -0.60 -8.44
CA GLY A 169 25.77 -0.71 -7.08
C GLY A 169 24.69 -0.74 -5.98
N VAL A 170 23.46 -1.17 -6.30
CA VAL A 170 22.29 -1.11 -5.41
C VAL A 170 21.76 -2.49 -4.97
N ALA A 171 22.60 -3.50 -4.94
CA ALA A 171 22.18 -4.88 -4.61
C ALA A 171 21.52 -5.03 -3.21
N ALA A 172 21.83 -4.15 -2.26
CA ALA A 172 21.29 -4.14 -0.88
C ALA A 172 21.15 -5.56 -0.31
N PRO A 173 22.26 -6.23 0.07
CA PRO A 173 22.22 -7.62 0.51
C PRO A 173 21.53 -7.76 1.87
N GLY A 174 20.96 -8.94 2.12
CA GLY A 174 20.28 -9.28 3.37
C GLY A 174 18.78 -9.45 3.18
N TRP A 175 18.01 -9.24 4.23
CA TRP A 175 16.55 -9.32 4.12
C TRP A 175 15.96 -7.92 3.95
N CYS A 176 15.82 -7.50 2.69
CA CYS A 176 15.21 -6.22 2.34
C CYS A 176 13.68 -6.35 2.21
N SER A 177 12.95 -5.36 2.73
CA SER A 177 11.49 -5.29 2.71
C SER A 177 11.00 -4.22 1.74
N SER A 178 10.40 -3.12 2.19
CA SER A 178 9.98 -2.02 1.30
C SER A 178 11.16 -1.18 0.80
N ALA A 179 10.96 -0.49 -0.32
CA ALA A 179 11.88 0.53 -0.82
C ALA A 179 11.09 1.75 -1.31
N VAL A 180 11.75 2.90 -1.41
CA VAL A 180 11.16 4.13 -1.91
C VAL A 180 12.17 4.95 -2.70
N TRP A 181 11.69 5.49 -3.82
CA TRP A 181 12.39 6.50 -4.62
C TRP A 181 11.98 7.91 -4.17
N PHE A 182 12.96 8.78 -3.95
CA PHE A 182 12.74 10.19 -3.58
C PHE A 182 14.05 10.96 -3.74
N ASP A 183 13.96 12.27 -3.82
CA ASP A 183 15.13 13.17 -3.91
C ASP A 183 15.47 13.67 -2.49
N TYR A 184 16.48 13.06 -1.84
CA TYR A 184 16.78 13.36 -0.44
C TYR A 184 17.63 14.62 -0.25
N ASP A 185 18.41 15.02 -1.25
CA ASP A 185 19.34 16.15 -1.14
C ASP A 185 18.94 17.35 -2.05
N ASN A 186 17.78 17.22 -2.71
CA ASN A 186 17.19 18.24 -3.57
C ASN A 186 18.08 18.58 -4.79
N ASP A 187 18.69 17.56 -5.40
CA ASP A 187 19.50 17.74 -6.60
C ASP A 187 18.72 17.47 -7.90
N GLY A 188 17.48 17.03 -7.81
CA GLY A 188 16.57 16.76 -8.92
C GLY A 188 16.60 15.34 -9.43
N ARG A 189 17.33 14.43 -8.79
CA ARG A 189 17.39 13.01 -9.13
C ARG A 189 16.70 12.17 -8.08
N LEU A 190 16.16 11.04 -8.49
CA LEU A 190 15.58 10.07 -7.56
C LEU A 190 16.71 9.23 -6.93
N ASP A 191 16.82 9.31 -5.62
CA ASP A 191 17.64 8.46 -4.77
C ASP A 191 16.81 7.28 -4.26
N LEU A 192 17.47 6.28 -3.68
CA LEU A 192 16.83 5.04 -3.27
C LEU A 192 17.04 4.76 -1.78
N PHE A 193 15.94 4.68 -1.03
CA PHE A 193 15.96 4.13 0.33
C PHE A 193 15.41 2.71 0.33
N VAL A 194 16.10 1.79 1.05
CA VAL A 194 15.72 0.37 1.14
C VAL A 194 15.66 -0.06 2.60
N CYS A 195 14.50 -0.49 3.03
CA CYS A 195 14.29 -1.05 4.36
C CYS A 195 15.04 -2.38 4.53
N HIS A 196 15.73 -2.55 5.66
CA HIS A 196 16.39 -3.80 6.04
C HIS A 196 15.76 -4.31 7.33
N PHE A 197 15.29 -5.56 7.32
CA PHE A 197 14.52 -6.09 8.44
C PHE A 197 15.43 -6.61 9.55
N VAL A 198 15.90 -7.85 9.47
CA VAL A 198 16.72 -8.47 10.51
C VAL A 198 17.90 -9.25 9.95
N ASP A 199 18.91 -9.48 10.78
CA ASP A 199 20.00 -10.41 10.47
C ASP A 199 19.50 -11.87 10.55
N PHE A 200 19.00 -12.37 9.42
CA PHE A 200 18.45 -13.71 9.28
C PHE A 200 19.16 -14.48 8.16
N ASP A 201 19.44 -15.72 8.41
CA ASP A 201 19.71 -16.78 7.44
C ASP A 201 19.24 -18.12 8.02
N LYS A 202 19.20 -19.16 7.19
CA LYS A 202 18.75 -20.50 7.62
C LYS A 202 19.53 -21.02 8.84
N ALA A 203 20.82 -20.77 8.93
CA ALA A 203 21.67 -21.24 10.03
C ALA A 203 21.39 -20.48 11.35
N LYS A 204 20.87 -19.26 11.25
CA LYS A 204 20.47 -18.42 12.41
C LYS A 204 19.03 -18.66 12.84
N SER A 205 18.24 -19.43 12.08
CA SER A 205 16.87 -19.78 12.45
C SER A 205 16.82 -20.42 13.82
N LYS A 206 15.85 -19.97 14.64
CA LYS A 206 15.65 -20.50 15.99
C LYS A 206 14.65 -21.65 15.95
N ASP A 207 14.65 -22.47 17.00
CA ASP A 207 13.66 -23.51 17.23
C ASP A 207 12.63 -23.03 18.23
N CYS A 208 11.49 -22.52 17.71
CA CYS A 208 10.44 -21.92 18.51
C CYS A 208 9.21 -22.82 18.56
N HIS A 209 8.61 -22.89 19.75
CA HIS A 209 7.43 -23.68 20.01
C HIS A 209 6.35 -22.80 20.65
N ALA A 210 5.10 -23.08 20.34
CA ALA A 210 3.95 -22.33 20.81
C ALA A 210 2.81 -23.27 21.27
N GLY A 211 1.94 -22.74 22.14
CA GLY A 211 0.79 -23.48 22.66
C GLY A 211 1.11 -24.49 23.78
N GLU A 212 0.07 -25.08 24.36
CA GLU A 212 0.17 -26.04 25.46
C GLU A 212 0.88 -27.32 25.03
N ASP A 213 0.73 -27.71 23.76
CA ASP A 213 1.33 -28.93 23.19
C ASP A 213 2.75 -28.70 22.64
N ALA A 214 3.34 -27.55 22.88
CA ALA A 214 4.66 -27.15 22.39
C ALA A 214 4.86 -27.42 20.87
N LYS A 215 3.87 -27.06 20.05
CA LYS A 215 3.95 -27.21 18.59
C LYS A 215 5.01 -26.31 17.99
N ARG A 216 5.64 -26.75 16.93
CA ARG A 216 6.55 -25.90 16.15
C ARG A 216 5.79 -24.69 15.63
N GLY A 217 6.22 -23.49 16.01
CA GLY A 217 5.67 -22.20 15.62
C GLY A 217 6.71 -21.31 14.96
N TYR A 218 6.26 -20.21 14.38
CA TYR A 218 7.15 -19.17 13.89
C TYR A 218 7.83 -18.46 15.05
N CYS A 219 9.11 -18.14 14.87
CA CYS A 219 9.83 -17.32 15.84
C CYS A 219 9.46 -15.84 15.66
N ILE A 220 9.26 -15.14 16.77
CA ILE A 220 8.96 -13.72 16.74
C ILE A 220 10.20 -12.89 16.38
N PRO A 221 10.06 -11.75 15.69
CA PRO A 221 11.16 -10.89 15.27
C PRO A 221 12.05 -10.38 16.40
N HIS A 222 11.53 -10.32 17.64
CA HIS A 222 12.30 -9.94 18.82
C HIS A 222 13.56 -10.77 19.04
N LEU A 223 13.59 -12.00 18.56
CA LEU A 223 14.72 -12.94 18.72
C LEU A 223 15.89 -12.68 17.73
N TYR A 224 15.69 -11.82 16.75
CA TYR A 224 16.67 -11.54 15.70
C TYR A 224 17.25 -10.13 15.85
N LYS A 225 18.50 -9.97 15.40
CA LYS A 225 19.22 -8.70 15.48
C LYS A 225 18.64 -7.70 14.49
N PRO A 226 18.34 -6.46 14.91
CA PRO A 226 17.93 -5.38 13.99
C PRO A 226 19.09 -5.00 13.06
N MET A 227 18.75 -4.49 11.86
CA MET A 227 19.70 -4.10 10.83
C MET A 227 19.45 -2.65 10.39
N PRO A 228 20.49 -1.88 10.03
CA PRO A 228 20.32 -0.56 9.46
C PRO A 228 19.78 -0.67 8.03
N SER A 229 18.91 0.25 7.65
CA SER A 229 18.42 0.43 6.28
C SER A 229 19.49 1.08 5.40
N TRP A 230 19.30 1.00 4.06
CA TRP A 230 20.20 1.53 3.06
C TRP A 230 19.66 2.88 2.52
N LEU A 231 20.56 3.82 2.26
CA LEU A 231 20.28 5.01 1.43
C LEU A 231 21.35 5.10 0.34
N PHE A 232 20.93 5.11 -0.91
CA PHE A 232 21.77 5.19 -2.08
C PHE A 232 21.55 6.51 -2.80
N HIS A 233 22.59 7.33 -2.91
CA HIS A 233 22.59 8.58 -3.68
C HIS A 233 22.79 8.29 -5.17
N ASN A 234 21.97 8.87 -6.01
CA ASN A 234 22.02 8.76 -7.46
C ASN A 234 23.10 9.69 -8.05
N ASN A 235 24.17 9.11 -8.60
CA ASN A 235 25.27 9.90 -9.16
C ASN A 235 24.94 10.56 -10.52
N GLY A 236 23.77 10.27 -11.12
CA GLY A 236 23.34 10.80 -12.41
C GLY A 236 24.00 10.19 -13.63
N ASP A 237 24.74 9.08 -13.46
CA ASP A 237 25.42 8.34 -14.53
C ASP A 237 24.96 6.87 -14.61
N GLY A 238 23.84 6.55 -13.97
CA GLY A 238 23.29 5.20 -13.85
C GLY A 238 23.94 4.37 -12.74
N THR A 239 24.76 5.00 -11.87
CA THR A 239 25.34 4.39 -10.67
C THR A 239 24.88 5.09 -9.40
N PHE A 240 25.04 4.42 -8.27
CA PHE A 240 24.66 4.95 -6.96
C PHE A 240 25.81 4.81 -5.97
N THR A 241 25.82 5.72 -4.99
CA THR A 241 26.76 5.68 -3.86
C THR A 241 26.01 5.39 -2.56
N ASP A 242 26.44 4.39 -1.78
CA ASP A 242 25.89 4.15 -0.44
C ASP A 242 26.26 5.30 0.49
N VAL A 243 25.25 6.07 0.88
CA VAL A 243 25.33 7.20 1.79
C VAL A 243 24.62 6.94 3.11
N SER A 244 24.28 5.70 3.44
CA SER A 244 23.55 5.33 4.67
C SER A 244 24.24 5.88 5.93
N LYS A 245 25.55 5.72 6.06
CA LYS A 245 26.31 6.25 7.22
C LYS A 245 26.50 7.76 7.17
N PRO A 246 26.98 8.36 6.06
CA PRO A 246 27.12 9.81 5.97
C PRO A 246 25.83 10.59 6.22
N SER A 247 24.68 10.06 5.77
CA SER A 247 23.37 10.68 5.97
C SER A 247 22.88 10.62 7.43
N GLY A 248 23.43 9.73 8.25
CA GLY A 248 22.98 9.49 9.62
C GLY A 248 22.04 8.28 9.77
N ILE A 249 21.32 7.90 8.73
CA ILE A 249 20.34 6.78 8.72
C ILE A 249 20.99 5.45 9.17
N GLY A 250 22.17 5.15 8.67
CA GLY A 250 22.89 3.90 8.99
C GLY A 250 23.33 3.76 10.45
N ASN A 251 23.11 4.77 11.30
CA ASN A 251 23.39 4.71 12.74
C ASN A 251 22.21 4.12 13.54
N TYR A 252 21.06 3.91 12.91
CA TYR A 252 19.83 3.45 13.55
C TYR A 252 19.42 2.07 13.04
N PRO A 253 19.91 0.98 13.66
CA PRO A 253 19.47 -0.36 13.31
C PRO A 253 18.02 -0.56 13.74
N GLY A 254 17.15 -0.87 12.78
CA GLY A 254 15.73 -1.12 12.95
C GLY A 254 15.33 -2.52 12.52
N LYS A 255 14.03 -2.76 12.47
CA LYS A 255 13.39 -3.94 11.87
C LYS A 255 12.35 -3.45 10.88
N ALA A 256 12.84 -2.75 9.86
CA ALA A 256 12.03 -1.94 8.97
C ALA A 256 11.19 -2.81 8.00
N TRP A 257 9.88 -2.49 7.94
CA TRP A 257 8.95 -3.05 6.96
C TRP A 257 8.46 -2.02 5.96
N GLY A 258 7.70 -1.05 6.41
CA GLY A 258 7.14 0.01 5.58
C GLY A 258 7.98 1.28 5.62
N VAL A 259 7.94 2.06 4.53
CA VAL A 259 8.52 3.40 4.45
C VAL A 259 7.66 4.32 3.58
N VAL A 260 7.55 5.58 4.01
CA VAL A 260 6.96 6.66 3.19
C VAL A 260 7.88 7.88 3.22
N ALA A 261 8.06 8.48 2.05
CA ALA A 261 8.80 9.73 1.86
C ALA A 261 7.79 10.88 1.74
N THR A 262 7.83 11.83 2.68
CA THR A 262 6.84 12.90 2.87
C THR A 262 7.48 14.11 3.53
N ASP A 263 6.95 15.32 3.34
CA ASP A 263 7.41 16.54 4.01
C ASP A 263 6.49 16.84 5.21
N ILE A 264 6.93 16.48 6.42
CA ILE A 264 6.11 16.59 7.63
C ILE A 264 6.04 17.99 8.22
N ASN A 265 7.00 18.86 7.88
CA ASN A 265 7.14 20.18 8.48
C ASN A 265 6.98 21.33 7.47
N ASN A 266 6.60 21.02 6.22
CA ASN A 266 6.38 21.97 5.13
C ASN A 266 7.60 22.83 4.78
N ASP A 267 8.82 22.30 4.94
CA ASP A 267 10.06 23.02 4.68
C ASP A 267 10.63 22.76 3.26
N GLY A 268 9.96 21.93 2.46
CA GLY A 268 10.33 21.60 1.07
C GLY A 268 11.44 20.56 0.98
N ARG A 269 11.76 19.87 2.06
CA ARG A 269 12.64 18.70 2.09
C ARG A 269 11.83 17.46 2.45
N VAL A 270 12.09 16.39 1.75
CA VAL A 270 11.36 15.13 1.98
C VAL A 270 11.99 14.39 3.16
N ASP A 271 11.17 14.08 4.16
CA ASP A 271 11.48 13.28 5.34
C ASP A 271 11.12 11.81 5.09
N LEU A 272 11.56 10.90 5.97
CA LEU A 272 11.23 9.48 5.91
C LEU A 272 10.57 9.02 7.21
N PHE A 273 9.39 8.44 7.11
CA PHE A 273 8.79 7.69 8.21
C PHE A 273 8.90 6.19 7.93
N VAL A 274 9.44 5.44 8.91
CA VAL A 274 9.76 4.01 8.79
C VAL A 274 9.06 3.23 9.89
N ALA A 275 8.20 2.30 9.51
CA ALA A 275 7.56 1.36 10.42
C ALA A 275 8.52 0.22 10.76
N ASN A 276 8.71 -0.02 12.04
CA ASN A 276 9.57 -1.08 12.57
C ASN A 276 8.76 -2.11 13.36
N ASP A 277 9.16 -3.36 13.27
CA ASP A 277 8.55 -4.48 13.99
C ASP A 277 9.26 -4.72 15.33
N THR A 278 8.52 -4.65 16.44
CA THR A 278 9.00 -4.91 17.81
C THR A 278 10.13 -4.00 18.31
N VAL A 279 10.44 -2.93 17.60
CA VAL A 279 11.34 -1.84 18.03
C VAL A 279 10.70 -0.50 17.67
N ALA A 280 11.28 0.61 18.13
CA ALA A 280 10.79 1.97 17.86
C ALA A 280 10.63 2.23 16.35
N ASN A 281 9.52 2.85 15.93
CA ASN A 281 9.42 3.43 14.60
C ASN A 281 10.38 4.61 14.46
N PHE A 282 10.89 4.84 13.25
CA PHE A 282 11.78 5.97 12.99
C PHE A 282 11.07 7.06 12.19
N LEU A 283 11.30 8.30 12.60
CA LEU A 283 10.99 9.49 11.82
C LEU A 283 12.29 10.24 11.56
N PHE A 284 12.82 10.09 10.36
CA PHE A 284 14.03 10.76 9.93
C PHE A 284 13.69 12.10 9.30
N ALA A 285 13.84 13.18 10.08
CA ALA A 285 13.68 14.54 9.59
C ALA A 285 14.89 14.96 8.76
N ASN A 286 14.65 15.45 7.56
CA ASN A 286 15.69 15.90 6.63
C ASN A 286 16.17 17.29 7.01
N ARG A 287 17.38 17.40 7.52
CA ARG A 287 17.97 18.69 7.97
C ARG A 287 18.76 19.40 6.86
N GLY A 288 18.65 18.91 5.62
CA GLY A 288 19.42 19.42 4.48
C GLY A 288 20.89 18.98 4.48
N ASN A 289 21.61 19.35 3.44
CA ASN A 289 23.02 18.94 3.23
C ASN A 289 23.23 17.42 3.31
N GLY A 290 22.24 16.64 2.85
CA GLY A 290 22.27 15.19 2.81
C GLY A 290 22.23 14.50 4.19
N ARG A 291 21.67 15.16 5.21
CA ARG A 291 21.65 14.66 6.60
C ARG A 291 20.24 14.54 7.15
N PHE A 292 20.01 13.43 7.84
CA PHE A 292 18.80 13.14 8.58
C PHE A 292 19.07 13.13 10.08
N GLU A 293 18.08 13.59 10.85
CA GLU A 293 17.99 13.47 12.30
C GLU A 293 16.83 12.52 12.63
N GLU A 294 17.06 11.50 13.46
CA GLU A 294 15.99 10.61 13.92
C GLU A 294 15.26 11.28 15.11
N ILE A 295 14.01 11.65 14.93
CA ILE A 295 13.17 12.37 15.88
C ILE A 295 11.94 11.58 16.35
N GLY A 296 11.76 10.34 15.97
CA GLY A 296 10.54 9.54 16.21
C GLY A 296 10.08 9.52 17.68
N THR A 297 11.04 9.48 18.63
CA THR A 297 10.71 9.56 20.06
C THR A 297 10.20 10.94 20.46
N GLN A 298 10.83 12.01 19.98
CA GLN A 298 10.42 13.39 20.27
C GLN A 298 9.11 13.72 19.58
N ALA A 299 8.94 13.21 18.36
CA ALA A 299 7.73 13.38 17.56
C ALA A 299 6.51 12.62 18.11
N GLY A 300 6.69 11.67 19.04
CA GLY A 300 5.59 10.88 19.60
C GLY A 300 5.15 9.69 18.75
N VAL A 301 5.88 9.33 17.67
CA VAL A 301 5.50 8.25 16.73
C VAL A 301 6.27 6.94 16.93
N ALA A 302 7.29 6.94 17.80
CA ALA A 302 8.18 5.79 18.01
C ALA A 302 7.54 4.65 18.81
N TYR A 303 6.64 4.99 19.75
CA TYR A 303 6.09 4.07 20.75
C TYR A 303 4.58 4.26 20.93
N SER A 304 3.93 3.27 21.55
CA SER A 304 2.57 3.42 22.06
C SER A 304 2.49 4.45 23.21
N ALA A 305 1.27 4.84 23.59
CA ALA A 305 1.04 5.72 24.75
C ALA A 305 1.60 5.16 26.07
N GLU A 306 1.77 3.82 26.16
CA GLU A 306 2.39 3.14 27.31
C GLU A 306 3.91 3.07 27.20
N GLY A 307 4.53 3.69 26.21
CA GLY A 307 5.98 3.69 25.97
C GLY A 307 6.54 2.35 25.49
N ARG A 308 5.72 1.53 24.82
CA ARG A 308 6.13 0.24 24.26
C ARG A 308 6.26 0.32 22.75
N PRO A 309 7.29 -0.31 22.14
CA PRO A 309 7.33 -0.47 20.71
C PRO A 309 6.15 -1.34 20.24
N ARG A 310 5.62 -1.05 19.07
CA ARG A 310 4.61 -1.86 18.38
C ARG A 310 5.25 -2.62 17.22
N SER A 311 4.50 -3.53 16.62
CA SER A 311 4.93 -4.29 15.43
C SER A 311 4.40 -3.59 14.19
N GLY A 312 5.06 -2.49 13.80
CA GLY A 312 4.69 -1.69 12.63
C GLY A 312 5.03 -2.43 11.33
N MET A 313 4.03 -2.51 10.42
CA MET A 313 4.14 -3.18 9.12
C MET A 313 4.01 -2.18 7.98
N GLY A 314 2.84 -2.05 7.39
CA GLY A 314 2.54 -1.04 6.40
C GLY A 314 2.27 0.32 7.04
N LEU A 315 2.46 1.37 6.25
CA LEU A 315 2.23 2.74 6.67
C LEU A 315 1.84 3.62 5.49
N ASP A 316 1.30 4.80 5.77
CA ASP A 316 1.06 5.82 4.75
C ASP A 316 1.12 7.21 5.36
N SER A 317 1.19 8.24 4.50
CA SER A 317 1.13 9.64 4.89
C SER A 317 0.15 10.40 4.01
N ALA A 318 -0.73 11.18 4.65
CA ALA A 318 -1.72 11.99 3.96
C ALA A 318 -2.22 13.12 4.87
N ASP A 319 -2.65 14.22 4.28
CA ASP A 319 -3.41 15.28 4.95
C ASP A 319 -4.88 14.84 5.05
N PHE A 320 -5.21 13.99 6.06
CA PHE A 320 -6.55 13.41 6.17
C PHE A 320 -7.56 14.37 6.78
N ASN A 321 -7.11 15.35 7.58
CA ASN A 321 -7.93 16.36 8.24
C ASN A 321 -8.04 17.67 7.44
N GLN A 322 -7.26 17.79 6.34
CA GLN A 322 -7.25 18.90 5.36
C GLN A 322 -6.79 20.24 5.95
N ASP A 323 -5.86 20.19 6.89
CA ASP A 323 -5.24 21.38 7.48
C ASP A 323 -3.97 21.83 6.73
N GLY A 324 -3.53 21.06 5.73
CA GLY A 324 -2.34 21.33 4.91
C GLY A 324 -1.04 20.77 5.46
N TRP A 325 -1.11 19.91 6.48
CA TRP A 325 0.05 19.20 7.05
C TRP A 325 -0.10 17.70 6.84
N MET A 326 1.02 17.04 6.70
CA MET A 326 1.01 15.60 6.43
C MET A 326 0.92 14.83 7.74
N ASP A 327 -0.13 14.02 7.85
CA ASP A 327 -0.36 13.08 8.93
C ASP A 327 0.22 11.71 8.60
N LEU A 328 0.29 10.80 9.59
CA LEU A 328 0.88 9.48 9.43
C LEU A 328 -0.06 8.37 9.90
N PHE A 329 0.01 7.22 9.27
CA PHE A 329 -0.71 6.02 9.68
C PHE A 329 0.22 4.79 9.70
N VAL A 330 0.06 3.92 10.70
CA VAL A 330 0.80 2.66 10.82
C VAL A 330 -0.15 1.53 11.15
N ALA A 331 -0.10 0.45 10.36
CA ALA A 331 -0.73 -0.81 10.70
C ALA A 331 0.18 -1.64 11.61
N ASN A 332 -0.38 -2.17 12.68
CA ASN A 332 0.31 -3.03 13.65
C ASN A 332 -0.31 -4.44 13.65
N ILE A 333 0.19 -5.35 14.48
CA ILE A 333 -0.41 -6.68 14.64
C ILE A 333 -1.54 -6.67 15.67
N ASP A 334 -2.23 -7.79 15.80
CA ASP A 334 -3.30 -8.02 16.77
C ASP A 334 -2.86 -7.66 18.21
N HIS A 335 -3.81 -7.18 19.01
CA HIS A 335 -3.66 -6.67 20.38
C HIS A 335 -2.90 -5.33 20.52
N GLU A 336 -2.35 -4.76 19.44
CA GLU A 336 -1.58 -3.51 19.50
C GLU A 336 -2.34 -2.28 18.99
N MET A 337 -3.48 -2.41 18.31
CA MET A 337 -4.20 -1.36 17.57
C MET A 337 -3.31 -0.69 16.50
N TYR A 338 -3.91 -0.17 15.46
CA TYR A 338 -3.20 0.66 14.48
C TYR A 338 -3.13 2.10 15.00
N SER A 339 -2.18 2.86 14.49
CA SER A 339 -1.97 4.25 14.89
C SER A 339 -2.34 5.20 13.78
N LEU A 340 -3.09 6.25 14.12
CA LEU A 340 -3.41 7.39 13.27
C LEU A 340 -2.84 8.64 13.92
N TYR A 341 -1.71 9.12 13.43
CA TYR A 341 -0.98 10.24 13.98
C TYR A 341 -1.35 11.54 13.27
N GLN A 342 -2.03 12.44 13.99
CA GLN A 342 -2.31 13.79 13.53
C GLN A 342 -1.11 14.69 13.80
N ASN A 343 -0.70 15.47 12.79
CA ASN A 343 0.42 16.41 12.88
C ASN A 343 0.04 17.68 13.68
N ASN A 344 0.85 18.04 14.67
CA ASN A 344 0.64 19.22 15.51
C ASN A 344 1.29 20.49 14.96
N HIS A 345 1.87 20.47 13.77
CA HIS A 345 2.55 21.56 13.06
C HIS A 345 3.88 22.01 13.69
N ASP A 346 4.46 21.20 14.55
CA ASP A 346 5.71 21.47 15.27
C ASP A 346 6.66 20.26 15.32
N GLU A 347 6.55 19.36 14.34
CA GLU A 347 7.26 18.07 14.24
C GLU A 347 6.82 17.06 15.31
N THR A 348 5.70 17.30 16.01
CA THR A 348 5.09 16.33 16.94
C THR A 348 3.73 15.83 16.42
N PHE A 349 3.27 14.71 16.95
CA PHE A 349 2.05 14.05 16.52
C PHE A 349 1.27 13.50 17.71
N ASP A 350 -0.05 13.52 17.61
CA ASP A 350 -0.98 12.88 18.53
C ASP A 350 -1.64 11.63 17.89
N ASP A 351 -1.73 10.52 18.64
CA ASP A 351 -2.36 9.28 18.15
C ASP A 351 -3.89 9.35 18.32
N GLU A 352 -4.61 9.65 17.24
CA GLU A 352 -6.07 9.81 17.19
C GLU A 352 -6.82 8.50 16.89
N ALA A 353 -6.15 7.37 16.82
CA ALA A 353 -6.76 6.08 16.42
C ALA A 353 -7.94 5.68 17.33
N LEU A 354 -7.86 5.95 18.63
CA LEU A 354 -8.96 5.66 19.55
C LEU A 354 -10.13 6.65 19.42
N ALA A 355 -9.84 7.94 19.26
CA ALA A 355 -10.85 8.98 19.12
C ALA A 355 -11.68 8.82 17.83
N THR A 356 -11.04 8.34 16.75
CA THR A 356 -11.67 8.07 15.46
C THR A 356 -12.42 6.73 15.40
N GLY A 357 -12.25 5.84 16.39
CA GLY A 357 -12.80 4.49 16.39
C GLY A 357 -12.01 3.48 15.54
N ILE A 358 -11.02 3.91 14.76
CA ILE A 358 -10.15 3.04 13.96
C ILE A 358 -9.37 2.08 14.86
N GLY A 359 -8.77 2.60 15.96
CA GLY A 359 -8.02 1.78 16.91
C GLY A 359 -8.86 0.66 17.54
N GLN A 360 -10.13 0.92 17.84
CA GLN A 360 -11.02 -0.11 18.37
C GLN A 360 -11.34 -1.18 17.32
N ALA A 361 -11.58 -0.78 16.08
CA ALA A 361 -11.93 -1.70 14.98
C ALA A 361 -10.73 -2.60 14.60
N THR A 362 -9.51 -2.13 14.78
CA THR A 362 -8.27 -2.83 14.39
C THR A 362 -7.59 -3.61 15.51
N ARG A 363 -8.09 -3.54 16.74
CA ARG A 363 -7.43 -4.13 17.93
C ARG A 363 -7.10 -5.62 17.82
N LEU A 364 -7.91 -6.39 17.10
CA LEU A 364 -7.73 -7.83 16.91
C LEU A 364 -7.35 -8.18 15.46
N MET A 365 -6.83 -7.20 14.71
CA MET A 365 -6.39 -7.34 13.33
C MET A 365 -4.87 -7.23 13.24
N SER A 366 -4.28 -7.96 12.31
CA SER A 366 -2.88 -7.85 11.93
C SER A 366 -2.81 -7.20 10.55
N GLY A 367 -2.39 -5.93 10.51
CA GLY A 367 -2.42 -5.13 9.30
C GLY A 367 -1.13 -5.18 8.51
N TRP A 368 -1.25 -5.06 7.20
CA TRP A 368 -0.14 -5.05 6.26
C TRP A 368 -0.27 -3.89 5.26
N GLY A 369 -0.76 -4.16 4.06
CA GLY A 369 -0.99 -3.14 3.05
C GLY A 369 -2.11 -2.19 3.45
N LEU A 370 -1.94 -0.91 3.15
CA LEU A 370 -2.93 0.12 3.43
C LEU A 370 -2.77 1.31 2.48
N LYS A 371 -3.81 2.13 2.34
CA LYS A 371 -3.69 3.39 1.63
C LYS A 371 -4.79 4.36 2.01
N PHE A 372 -4.40 5.64 2.15
CA PHE A 372 -5.33 6.75 2.07
C PHE A 372 -5.64 7.08 0.61
N PHE A 373 -6.92 7.14 0.25
CA PHE A 373 -7.38 7.52 -1.08
C PHE A 373 -8.85 7.94 -1.05
N ASP A 374 -9.27 8.70 -2.01
CA ASP A 374 -10.65 9.17 -2.16
C ASP A 374 -11.41 8.16 -3.04
N TYR A 375 -12.05 7.13 -2.39
CA TYR A 375 -12.65 6.04 -3.18
C TYR A 375 -13.94 6.45 -3.89
N ASP A 376 -14.65 7.49 -3.42
CA ASP A 376 -15.92 7.92 -4.00
C ASP A 376 -15.87 9.31 -4.64
N ASN A 377 -14.68 9.90 -4.76
CA ASN A 377 -14.41 11.20 -5.38
C ASN A 377 -15.15 12.37 -4.71
N ASP A 378 -15.43 12.29 -3.40
CA ASP A 378 -16.07 13.38 -2.65
C ASP A 378 -15.09 14.49 -2.24
N GLY A 379 -13.80 14.26 -2.38
CA GLY A 379 -12.68 15.15 -2.05
C GLY A 379 -12.09 14.89 -0.66
N ASN A 380 -12.59 13.94 0.13
CA ASN A 380 -11.98 13.52 1.37
C ASN A 380 -11.17 12.24 1.15
N LEU A 381 -10.13 12.02 1.96
CA LEU A 381 -9.34 10.79 1.90
C LEU A 381 -9.92 9.76 2.85
N ASP A 382 -10.26 8.61 2.32
CA ASP A 382 -10.68 7.40 3.01
C ASP A 382 -9.48 6.50 3.32
N LEU A 383 -9.70 5.42 4.07
CA LEU A 383 -8.63 4.52 4.46
C LEU A 383 -9.02 3.06 4.20
N LEU A 384 -8.24 2.37 3.38
CA LEU A 384 -8.36 0.93 3.13
C LEU A 384 -7.22 0.17 3.80
N LEU A 385 -7.56 -0.93 4.48
CA LEU A 385 -6.63 -1.78 5.23
C LEU A 385 -6.74 -3.23 4.76
N ALA A 386 -5.61 -3.84 4.45
CA ALA A 386 -5.45 -5.26 4.14
C ALA A 386 -4.89 -6.00 5.36
N ASN A 387 -5.61 -7.02 5.84
CA ASN A 387 -5.32 -7.70 7.10
C ASN A 387 -5.11 -9.21 6.90
N GLY A 388 -4.41 -9.84 7.85
CA GLY A 388 -4.16 -11.28 7.91
C GLY A 388 -3.04 -11.61 8.90
N ASN A 389 -3.28 -12.49 9.85
CA ASN A 389 -2.30 -12.80 10.89
C ASN A 389 -1.03 -13.45 10.30
N PRO A 390 0.17 -13.17 10.83
CA PRO A 390 1.41 -13.83 10.40
C PRO A 390 1.50 -15.30 10.85
N ASP A 391 0.87 -15.67 11.97
CA ASP A 391 1.00 -16.99 12.57
C ASP A 391 -0.22 -17.89 12.27
N ASP A 392 -0.02 -18.96 11.52
CA ASP A 392 -1.07 -19.92 11.18
C ASP A 392 -1.55 -20.80 12.36
N LEU A 393 -0.93 -20.68 13.53
CA LEU A 393 -1.38 -21.28 14.80
C LEU A 393 -2.22 -20.31 15.65
N ILE A 394 -2.40 -19.08 15.23
CA ILE A 394 -3.01 -18.02 16.05
C ILE A 394 -4.43 -18.37 16.54
N GLU A 395 -5.23 -19.04 15.71
CA GLU A 395 -6.59 -19.44 16.10
C GLU A 395 -6.59 -20.42 17.28
N GLU A 396 -5.60 -21.30 17.33
CA GLU A 396 -5.42 -22.23 18.43
C GLU A 396 -4.88 -21.49 19.66
N LEU A 397 -3.87 -20.67 19.50
CA LEU A 397 -3.21 -19.91 20.58
C LEU A 397 -4.16 -18.93 21.26
N THR A 398 -5.05 -18.30 20.51
CA THR A 398 -6.02 -17.30 21.02
C THR A 398 -7.40 -17.88 21.29
N ARG A 399 -7.59 -19.20 21.19
CA ARG A 399 -8.89 -19.88 21.29
C ARG A 399 -9.92 -19.26 20.33
N LYS A 400 -9.51 -19.00 19.09
CA LYS A 400 -10.29 -18.39 17.99
C LYS A 400 -10.76 -16.95 18.26
N GLN A 401 -10.09 -16.21 19.13
CA GLN A 401 -10.36 -14.77 19.28
C GLN A 401 -9.76 -13.96 18.11
N VAL A 402 -8.63 -14.41 17.57
CA VAL A 402 -7.95 -13.86 16.39
C VAL A 402 -7.92 -14.93 15.31
N GLY A 403 -8.23 -14.56 14.08
CA GLY A 403 -8.17 -15.45 12.91
C GLY A 403 -6.84 -15.36 12.19
N TYR A 404 -6.40 -16.44 11.53
CA TYR A 404 -5.28 -16.40 10.59
C TYR A 404 -5.64 -15.61 9.34
N HIS A 405 -6.86 -15.83 8.83
CA HIS A 405 -7.45 -15.05 7.76
C HIS A 405 -8.33 -13.95 8.36
N GLU A 406 -8.15 -12.72 7.89
CA GLU A 406 -8.83 -11.53 8.42
C GLU A 406 -9.52 -10.76 7.29
N PRO A 407 -10.60 -9.99 7.58
CA PRO A 407 -11.30 -9.21 6.57
C PRO A 407 -10.53 -7.94 6.20
N LEU A 408 -10.78 -7.44 4.98
CA LEU A 408 -10.42 -6.08 4.59
C LEU A 408 -11.28 -5.08 5.37
N LEU A 409 -10.70 -3.93 5.73
CA LEU A 409 -11.44 -2.84 6.35
C LEU A 409 -11.38 -1.59 5.47
N LEU A 410 -12.54 -0.95 5.26
CA LEU A 410 -12.66 0.34 4.60
C LEU A 410 -13.32 1.33 5.56
N PHE A 411 -12.64 2.43 5.82
CA PHE A 411 -13.15 3.54 6.61
C PHE A 411 -13.41 4.72 5.69
N HIS A 412 -14.65 5.20 5.69
CA HIS A 412 -15.05 6.41 4.99
C HIS A 412 -14.87 7.63 5.89
N ASN A 413 -14.24 8.67 5.36
CA ASN A 413 -14.02 9.95 6.03
C ASN A 413 -14.95 11.01 5.42
N ASN A 414 -15.96 11.41 6.15
CA ASN A 414 -16.90 12.45 5.70
C ASN A 414 -16.43 13.88 6.02
N GLY A 415 -15.16 14.07 6.38
CA GLY A 415 -14.57 15.35 6.78
C GLY A 415 -14.83 15.76 8.25
N GLN A 416 -15.62 15.00 9.00
CA GLN A 416 -15.91 15.22 10.42
C GLN A 416 -15.68 13.97 11.28
N SER A 417 -15.87 12.80 10.71
CA SER A 417 -15.78 11.52 11.40
C SER A 417 -15.43 10.39 10.43
N TRP A 418 -14.93 9.30 11.00
CA TRP A 418 -14.63 8.07 10.30
C TRP A 418 -15.75 7.06 10.51
N GLU A 419 -16.20 6.42 9.43
CA GLU A 419 -17.20 5.35 9.47
C GLU A 419 -16.62 4.07 8.88
N ASN A 420 -16.70 2.94 9.61
CA ASN A 420 -16.36 1.64 9.03
C ASN A 420 -17.48 1.18 8.08
N VAL A 421 -17.20 1.27 6.78
CA VAL A 421 -18.15 0.96 5.71
C VAL A 421 -17.92 -0.43 5.08
N SER A 422 -16.99 -1.23 5.61
CA SER A 422 -16.57 -2.52 5.05
C SER A 422 -17.74 -3.44 4.70
N SER A 423 -18.72 -3.56 5.58
CA SER A 423 -19.87 -4.48 5.40
C SER A 423 -20.75 -4.15 4.18
N ARG A 424 -20.68 -2.91 3.69
CA ARG A 424 -21.44 -2.39 2.52
C ARG A 424 -20.55 -2.07 1.30
N SER A 425 -19.25 -2.39 1.36
CA SER A 425 -18.28 -2.05 0.30
C SER A 425 -18.11 -3.14 -0.77
N GLY A 426 -18.59 -4.34 -0.53
CA GLY A 426 -18.58 -5.44 -1.50
C GLY A 426 -18.51 -6.82 -0.84
N PRO A 427 -18.85 -7.89 -1.55
CA PRO A 427 -18.78 -9.25 -1.00
C PRO A 427 -17.39 -9.65 -0.52
N VAL A 428 -16.33 -9.14 -1.14
CA VAL A 428 -14.93 -9.42 -0.78
C VAL A 428 -14.58 -8.97 0.64
N PHE A 429 -15.17 -7.87 1.12
CA PHE A 429 -14.96 -7.37 2.48
C PHE A 429 -15.57 -8.26 3.58
N ARG A 430 -16.33 -9.29 3.19
CA ARG A 430 -16.85 -10.34 4.07
C ARG A 430 -16.04 -11.63 4.02
N LYS A 431 -15.06 -11.69 3.10
CA LYS A 431 -14.11 -12.80 3.04
C LYS A 431 -12.96 -12.51 4.00
N SER A 432 -12.47 -13.53 4.63
CA SER A 432 -11.24 -13.47 5.41
C SER A 432 -10.07 -13.92 4.53
N LEU A 433 -9.00 -13.14 4.51
CA LEU A 433 -7.82 -13.32 3.66
C LEU A 433 -6.55 -13.32 4.52
N SER A 434 -5.48 -13.91 4.03
CA SER A 434 -4.13 -13.67 4.54
C SER A 434 -3.48 -12.60 3.66
N ALA A 435 -4.07 -11.38 3.68
CA ALA A 435 -3.64 -10.29 2.83
C ALA A 435 -2.27 -9.73 3.25
N ARG A 436 -1.50 -9.18 2.30
CA ARG A 436 -0.17 -8.60 2.51
C ARG A 436 -0.03 -7.28 1.76
N GLY A 437 0.61 -7.24 0.61
CA GLY A 437 0.76 -6.04 -0.19
C GLY A 437 -0.58 -5.50 -0.68
N LEU A 438 -0.68 -4.16 -0.77
CA LEU A 438 -1.82 -3.45 -1.33
C LEU A 438 -1.32 -2.32 -2.21
N ALA A 439 -1.83 -2.24 -3.43
CA ALA A 439 -1.64 -1.13 -4.34
C ALA A 439 -2.99 -0.56 -4.76
N ILE A 440 -3.03 0.75 -5.01
CA ILE A 440 -4.19 1.44 -5.60
C ILE A 440 -3.81 2.01 -6.97
N GLY A 441 -4.79 2.07 -7.89
CA GLY A 441 -4.63 2.66 -9.23
C GLY A 441 -5.92 2.55 -10.01
N ASP A 442 -6.08 3.39 -11.02
CA ASP A 442 -7.25 3.37 -11.92
C ASP A 442 -6.87 2.63 -13.20
N PHE A 443 -7.08 1.29 -13.21
CA PHE A 443 -6.63 0.45 -14.34
C PHE A 443 -7.55 0.52 -15.55
N ASP A 444 -8.79 1.03 -15.42
CA ASP A 444 -9.72 1.16 -16.55
C ASP A 444 -10.03 2.61 -16.93
N ASN A 445 -9.30 3.57 -16.30
CA ASN A 445 -9.34 5.01 -16.58
C ASN A 445 -10.74 5.63 -16.43
N ASP A 446 -11.58 5.09 -15.53
CA ASP A 446 -12.94 5.59 -15.28
C ASP A 446 -13.03 6.59 -14.12
N GLY A 447 -11.90 6.86 -13.44
CA GLY A 447 -11.76 7.77 -12.30
C GLY A 447 -12.11 7.15 -10.96
N GLY A 448 -12.53 5.90 -10.94
CA GLY A 448 -12.70 5.10 -9.74
C GLY A 448 -11.38 4.43 -9.38
N VAL A 449 -10.75 4.84 -8.29
CA VAL A 449 -9.47 4.25 -7.89
C VAL A 449 -9.67 2.80 -7.45
N ASP A 450 -9.08 1.87 -8.20
CA ASP A 450 -9.14 0.42 -8.01
C ASP A 450 -8.10 -0.07 -7.01
N VAL A 451 -8.21 -1.36 -6.64
CA VAL A 451 -7.33 -1.95 -5.62
C VAL A 451 -6.79 -3.30 -6.06
N LEU A 452 -5.50 -3.49 -5.90
CA LEU A 452 -4.79 -4.76 -6.06
C LEU A 452 -4.23 -5.20 -4.71
N ILE A 453 -4.51 -6.44 -4.30
CA ILE A 453 -4.03 -6.98 -3.02
C ILE A 453 -3.31 -8.29 -3.27
N SER A 454 -2.08 -8.41 -2.82
CA SER A 454 -1.39 -9.68 -2.77
C SER A 454 -1.85 -10.48 -1.54
N VAL A 455 -2.10 -11.76 -1.72
CA VAL A 455 -2.58 -12.66 -0.66
C VAL A 455 -1.58 -13.79 -0.47
N ASN A 456 -1.18 -14.04 0.76
CA ASN A 456 -0.18 -15.06 1.06
C ASN A 456 -0.73 -16.46 0.72
N ASP A 457 0.01 -17.22 -0.11
CA ASP A 457 -0.35 -18.54 -0.62
C ASP A 457 -1.66 -18.59 -1.45
N ASP A 458 -2.11 -17.45 -2.01
CA ASP A 458 -3.34 -17.36 -2.79
C ASP A 458 -3.19 -16.50 -4.07
N PRO A 459 -4.15 -16.56 -5.02
CA PRO A 459 -4.21 -15.58 -6.10
C PRO A 459 -4.35 -14.16 -5.56
N PRO A 460 -3.90 -13.13 -6.30
CA PRO A 460 -4.13 -11.75 -5.93
C PRO A 460 -5.63 -11.43 -6.01
N VAL A 461 -6.07 -10.47 -5.23
CA VAL A 461 -7.42 -9.90 -5.30
C VAL A 461 -7.36 -8.60 -6.08
N LEU A 462 -8.04 -8.52 -7.22
CA LEU A 462 -8.23 -7.30 -7.99
C LEU A 462 -9.66 -6.80 -7.77
N LEU A 463 -9.79 -5.58 -7.26
CA LEU A 463 -11.07 -4.93 -6.99
C LEU A 463 -11.26 -3.76 -7.94
N ARG A 464 -12.30 -3.80 -8.74
CA ARG A 464 -12.75 -2.67 -9.52
C ARG A 464 -13.64 -1.76 -8.66
N ASN A 465 -13.32 -0.49 -8.62
CA ASN A 465 -14.14 0.55 -8.01
C ASN A 465 -15.21 1.02 -9.02
N LYS A 466 -16.48 0.95 -8.65
CA LYS A 466 -17.62 1.35 -9.51
C LYS A 466 -18.16 2.73 -9.20
N THR A 467 -17.50 3.50 -8.34
CA THR A 467 -17.95 4.83 -7.95
C THR A 467 -17.46 5.95 -8.86
N GLY A 468 -16.52 5.68 -9.75
CA GLY A 468 -15.87 6.67 -10.63
C GLY A 468 -16.81 7.59 -11.39
N GLY A 469 -17.99 7.11 -11.80
CA GLY A 469 -19.00 7.89 -12.50
C GLY A 469 -20.03 8.61 -11.62
N HIS A 470 -19.92 8.55 -10.29
CA HIS A 470 -20.90 9.15 -9.39
C HIS A 470 -20.57 10.60 -9.03
N ASN A 471 -19.31 10.92 -8.84
CA ASN A 471 -18.77 12.23 -8.55
C ASN A 471 -17.77 12.65 -9.65
N HIS A 472 -17.57 13.95 -9.80
CA HIS A 472 -16.59 14.49 -10.73
C HIS A 472 -15.17 14.43 -10.16
N TRP A 473 -14.20 14.32 -11.04
CA TRP A 473 -12.78 14.18 -10.69
C TRP A 473 -11.86 14.77 -11.76
N LEU A 474 -10.59 14.91 -11.42
CA LEU A 474 -9.51 15.19 -12.37
C LEU A 474 -8.34 14.26 -12.05
N GLY A 475 -7.92 13.45 -13.02
CA GLY A 475 -6.69 12.67 -12.92
C GLY A 475 -5.50 13.49 -13.41
N ILE A 476 -4.40 13.51 -12.67
CA ILE A 476 -3.18 14.24 -13.05
C ILE A 476 -1.95 13.35 -13.01
N GLN A 477 -1.18 13.38 -14.10
CA GLN A 477 0.19 12.88 -14.16
C GLN A 477 1.12 14.08 -14.05
N LEU A 478 2.00 14.10 -13.03
CA LEU A 478 3.03 15.12 -12.88
C LEU A 478 4.36 14.61 -13.42
N VAL A 479 5.03 15.42 -14.24
CA VAL A 479 6.35 15.10 -14.80
C VAL A 479 7.31 16.23 -14.47
N GLY A 480 8.31 15.95 -13.63
CA GLY A 480 9.37 16.90 -13.30
C GLY A 480 10.36 17.08 -14.45
N LYS A 481 11.05 18.21 -14.47
CA LYS A 481 12.16 18.51 -15.39
C LYS A 481 13.39 18.99 -14.67
N LYS A 482 13.22 19.93 -13.76
CA LYS A 482 14.25 20.39 -12.83
C LYS A 482 14.06 19.72 -11.47
N ALA A 483 12.84 19.51 -11.07
CA ALA A 483 12.47 18.57 -10.01
C ALA A 483 12.73 17.13 -10.45
N ASN A 484 12.72 16.19 -9.50
CA ASN A 484 12.82 14.76 -9.84
C ASN A 484 11.71 14.33 -10.82
N ALA A 485 12.02 13.37 -11.70
CA ALA A 485 11.15 12.97 -12.82
C ALA A 485 9.72 12.62 -12.38
N ASP A 486 9.58 11.91 -11.27
CA ASP A 486 8.29 11.49 -10.72
C ASP A 486 7.59 12.57 -9.89
N ALA A 487 8.19 13.74 -9.72
CA ALA A 487 7.68 14.84 -8.90
C ALA A 487 7.32 14.45 -7.46
N VAL A 488 8.04 13.48 -6.86
CA VAL A 488 7.88 13.12 -5.44
C VAL A 488 8.21 14.33 -4.58
N GLY A 489 7.30 14.68 -3.64
CA GLY A 489 7.36 15.89 -2.85
C GLY A 489 6.55 17.05 -3.42
N ALA A 490 5.97 16.93 -4.63
CA ALA A 490 5.10 17.97 -5.18
C ALA A 490 3.82 18.12 -4.34
N ARG A 491 3.47 19.37 -4.05
CA ARG A 491 2.20 19.71 -3.41
C ARG A 491 1.21 20.22 -4.44
N VAL A 492 0.02 19.64 -4.43
CA VAL A 492 -1.09 19.97 -5.32
C VAL A 492 -2.22 20.56 -4.49
N ILE A 493 -2.60 21.82 -4.76
CA ILE A 493 -3.72 22.48 -4.13
C ILE A 493 -4.76 22.76 -5.20
N TYR A 494 -6.02 22.42 -4.93
CA TYR A 494 -7.08 22.66 -5.90
C TYR A 494 -8.36 23.18 -5.26
N GLN A 495 -9.17 23.87 -6.05
CA GLN A 495 -10.45 24.40 -5.63
C GLN A 495 -11.54 24.16 -6.66
N ALA A 496 -12.70 23.69 -6.17
CA ALA A 496 -13.93 23.52 -6.91
C ALA A 496 -15.09 24.11 -6.07
N GLY A 497 -15.58 25.29 -6.41
CA GLY A 497 -16.59 26.00 -5.62
C GLY A 497 -16.15 26.23 -4.17
N ASP A 498 -16.88 25.64 -3.23
CA ASP A 498 -16.60 25.69 -1.78
C ASP A 498 -15.55 24.67 -1.31
N LEU A 499 -15.21 23.67 -2.15
CA LEU A 499 -14.22 22.65 -1.86
C LEU A 499 -12.82 23.18 -2.14
N LYS A 500 -11.94 23.21 -1.12
CA LYS A 500 -10.49 23.41 -1.28
C LYS A 500 -9.77 22.23 -0.66
N ARG A 501 -8.80 21.66 -1.38
CA ARG A 501 -8.02 20.49 -0.93
C ARG A 501 -6.55 20.65 -1.20
N SER A 502 -5.75 20.01 -0.37
CA SER A 502 -4.31 19.83 -0.56
C SER A 502 -3.99 18.35 -0.67
N ARG A 503 -3.05 18.01 -1.55
CA ARG A 503 -2.49 16.66 -1.70
C ARG A 503 -0.99 16.78 -1.89
N MET A 504 -0.25 15.84 -1.33
CA MET A 504 1.18 15.72 -1.62
C MET A 504 1.42 14.44 -2.41
N LYS A 505 2.29 14.49 -3.41
CA LYS A 505 2.80 13.31 -4.07
C LYS A 505 3.88 12.69 -3.21
N VAL A 506 3.48 11.77 -2.35
CA VAL A 506 4.39 11.02 -1.46
C VAL A 506 5.12 9.93 -2.24
N GLY A 507 6.32 9.57 -1.80
CA GLY A 507 7.01 8.37 -2.27
C GLY A 507 6.69 7.17 -1.38
N GLY A 508 6.51 5.98 -1.95
CA GLY A 508 6.25 4.75 -1.20
C GLY A 508 4.87 4.72 -0.53
N GLY A 509 4.83 4.26 0.72
CA GLY A 509 3.59 3.96 1.44
C GLY A 509 3.15 2.51 1.26
N SER A 510 2.10 2.09 2.00
CA SER A 510 1.61 0.72 2.06
C SER A 510 2.63 -0.28 2.64
N TYR A 511 2.56 -1.54 2.22
CA TYR A 511 3.44 -2.64 2.61
C TYR A 511 3.98 -3.31 1.37
N LEU A 512 5.31 -3.26 1.15
CA LEU A 512 6.02 -3.92 0.05
C LEU A 512 5.52 -3.56 -1.36
N SER A 513 4.70 -2.54 -1.53
CA SER A 513 3.92 -2.31 -2.74
C SER A 513 4.09 -0.89 -3.29
N TYR A 514 3.72 -0.71 -4.56
CA TYR A 514 3.76 0.57 -5.24
C TYR A 514 2.42 0.89 -5.91
N HIS A 515 2.03 2.17 -5.90
CA HIS A 515 0.74 2.66 -6.39
C HIS A 515 0.87 3.29 -7.78
N ASP A 516 -0.25 3.40 -8.48
CA ASP A 516 -0.37 4.24 -9.68
C ASP A 516 0.24 5.64 -9.40
N PRO A 517 1.21 6.10 -10.19
CA PRO A 517 1.86 7.39 -9.97
C PRO A 517 0.93 8.60 -10.24
N ARG A 518 -0.21 8.38 -10.88
CA ARG A 518 -1.21 9.42 -11.14
C ARG A 518 -2.03 9.71 -9.87
N MET A 519 -2.48 10.95 -9.74
CA MET A 519 -3.32 11.38 -8.63
C MET A 519 -4.74 11.64 -9.13
N VAL A 520 -5.73 11.02 -8.52
CA VAL A 520 -7.16 11.32 -8.77
C VAL A 520 -7.62 12.35 -7.74
N LEU A 521 -8.12 13.48 -8.21
CA LEU A 521 -8.57 14.60 -7.41
C LEU A 521 -10.10 14.67 -7.45
N GLY A 522 -10.78 14.13 -6.44
CA GLY A 522 -12.23 14.16 -6.33
C GLY A 522 -12.75 15.59 -6.06
N ILE A 523 -13.85 15.95 -6.71
CA ILE A 523 -14.49 17.26 -6.53
C ILE A 523 -15.99 17.17 -6.20
N GLY A 524 -16.49 15.96 -5.94
CA GLY A 524 -17.91 15.71 -5.65
C GLY A 524 -18.81 16.07 -6.83
N GLN A 525 -19.98 16.62 -6.55
CA GLN A 525 -20.96 17.02 -7.57
C GLN A 525 -20.68 18.41 -8.18
N ARG A 526 -19.50 18.98 -7.99
CA ARG A 526 -19.16 20.31 -8.50
C ARG A 526 -18.84 20.23 -9.99
N PRO A 527 -19.47 21.09 -10.83
CA PRO A 527 -19.42 20.93 -12.29
C PRO A 527 -18.09 21.37 -12.94
N LYS A 528 -17.15 21.89 -12.18
CA LYS A 528 -15.83 22.34 -12.66
C LYS A 528 -14.82 22.44 -11.55
N LEU A 529 -13.58 22.37 -11.92
CA LEU A 529 -12.44 22.79 -11.12
C LEU A 529 -12.17 24.29 -11.39
N ASP A 530 -12.15 25.12 -10.35
CA ASP A 530 -11.91 26.57 -10.53
C ASP A 530 -10.43 26.84 -10.83
N TRP A 531 -9.55 26.17 -10.11
CA TRP A 531 -8.09 26.24 -10.33
C TRP A 531 -7.36 25.06 -9.67
N LEU A 532 -6.18 24.78 -10.19
CA LEU A 532 -5.19 23.85 -9.67
C LEU A 532 -3.87 24.58 -9.54
N GLU A 533 -3.17 24.42 -8.41
CA GLU A 533 -1.85 24.98 -8.14
C GLU A 533 -0.90 23.86 -7.77
N ILE A 534 0.28 23.85 -8.38
CA ILE A 534 1.32 22.86 -8.14
C ILE A 534 2.54 23.59 -7.61
N GLN A 535 2.96 23.23 -6.43
CA GLN A 535 4.27 23.55 -5.89
C GLN A 535 5.20 22.37 -6.16
N TRP A 536 6.08 22.55 -7.15
CA TRP A 536 7.07 21.54 -7.52
C TRP A 536 8.12 21.41 -6.41
N PRO A 537 8.65 20.19 -6.16
CA PRO A 537 9.69 20.00 -5.16
C PRO A 537 10.99 20.72 -5.55
N GLN A 538 11.88 20.84 -4.57
CA GLN A 538 13.24 21.33 -4.85
C GLN A 538 13.99 20.32 -5.78
N PRO A 539 14.99 20.76 -6.55
CA PRO A 539 15.57 22.11 -6.60
C PRO A 539 14.75 23.12 -7.44
N SER A 540 13.60 22.72 -7.96
CA SER A 540 12.74 23.62 -8.73
C SER A 540 12.09 24.68 -7.85
N GLY A 541 11.35 24.27 -6.82
CA GLY A 541 10.55 25.14 -5.95
C GLY A 541 9.51 25.98 -6.69
N ARG A 542 9.25 25.65 -7.97
CA ARG A 542 8.36 26.43 -8.85
C ARG A 542 6.92 26.32 -8.39
N LEU A 543 6.17 27.43 -8.47
CA LEU A 543 4.74 27.46 -8.26
C LEU A 543 4.06 27.71 -9.61
N GLU A 544 3.17 26.81 -10.03
CA GLU A 544 2.40 26.93 -11.27
C GLU A 544 0.91 26.80 -10.98
N ARG A 545 0.10 27.67 -11.59
CA ARG A 545 -1.36 27.69 -11.41
C ARG A 545 -2.06 27.56 -12.74
N PHE A 546 -3.06 26.68 -12.77
CA PHE A 546 -3.83 26.35 -13.96
C PHE A 546 -5.32 26.64 -13.72
N THR A 547 -5.97 27.17 -14.75
CA THR A 547 -7.41 27.39 -14.83
C THR A 547 -7.96 26.72 -16.08
N ASP A 548 -9.27 26.71 -16.25
CA ASP A 548 -9.96 26.12 -17.41
C ASP A 548 -9.60 24.64 -17.61
N LEU A 549 -9.46 23.94 -16.48
CA LEU A 549 -9.13 22.53 -16.44
C LEU A 549 -10.35 21.67 -16.81
N PRO A 550 -10.16 20.59 -17.56
CA PRO A 550 -11.24 19.62 -17.79
C PRO A 550 -11.55 18.86 -16.50
N ILE A 551 -12.67 18.14 -16.48
CA ILE A 551 -13.01 17.18 -15.45
C ILE A 551 -13.30 15.83 -16.11
N ASP A 552 -13.37 14.76 -15.30
CA ASP A 552 -13.70 13.40 -15.70
C ASP A 552 -12.73 12.83 -16.76
N ARG A 553 -11.44 13.15 -16.59
CA ARG A 553 -10.35 12.63 -17.42
C ARG A 553 -8.98 12.80 -16.77
N TYR A 554 -8.01 12.15 -17.36
CA TYR A 554 -6.59 12.33 -17.07
C TYR A 554 -5.98 13.43 -17.93
N ILE A 555 -5.04 14.16 -17.33
CA ILE A 555 -4.15 15.14 -18.00
C ILE A 555 -2.73 14.96 -17.51
N THR A 556 -1.77 15.31 -18.35
CA THR A 556 -0.35 15.38 -17.97
C THR A 556 0.07 16.84 -17.79
N ILE A 557 0.73 17.15 -16.68
CA ILE A 557 1.31 18.45 -16.40
C ILE A 557 2.82 18.28 -16.29
N VAL A 558 3.53 18.93 -17.22
CA VAL A 558 4.99 18.90 -17.26
C VAL A 558 5.51 20.21 -16.66
N GLU A 559 6.47 20.09 -15.73
CA GLU A 559 7.07 21.23 -15.06
C GLU A 559 7.55 22.31 -16.05
N GLY A 560 7.14 23.55 -15.83
CA GLY A 560 7.58 24.71 -16.59
C GLY A 560 6.94 24.90 -17.96
N GLU A 561 6.05 24.03 -18.42
CA GLU A 561 5.36 24.23 -19.71
C GLU A 561 4.18 25.21 -19.61
N GLY A 562 3.67 25.48 -18.41
CA GLY A 562 2.56 26.41 -18.18
C GLY A 562 1.23 26.01 -18.83
N LYS A 563 1.10 24.75 -19.26
CA LYS A 563 -0.09 24.15 -19.88
C LYS A 563 -0.15 22.66 -19.54
N TRP A 564 -1.33 22.10 -19.63
CA TRP A 564 -1.57 20.65 -19.53
C TRP A 564 -1.75 20.02 -20.93
N LYS A 565 -1.55 18.73 -21.04
CA LYS A 565 -1.72 17.91 -22.26
C LYS A 565 -2.79 16.84 -22.04
#